data_bbfc71679330676af121154109083cff
#
_entry.id   bbfc71679330676af121154109083cff
#
_cell.length_a   1.000
_cell.length_b   1.000
_cell.length_c   1.000
_cell.angle_alpha   90.00
_cell.angle_beta   90.00
_cell.angle_gamma   90.00
#
_symmetry.space_group_name_H-M   'P 1'
#
loop_
_entity.id
_entity.type
_entity.pdbx_description
1 polymer ?
#
loop_
_entity_poly.entity_id
_entity_poly.type
_entity_poly.pdbx_seq_one_letter_code
_entity_poly.pdbx_strand_id
1 'polypeptide(L)'
;KVVSLDTNNGPANGTVSVNPDGSVTYTPNDNFHGTDSFTYIVTSGGVSEFTTVNVDVTPVNDAPVAKDDTAVTDEDTPVTIDVLPNDTDIDGDTLRIDSASVPSEQGTVEIVDGKLVFTPAENFNGDAEITYTVTDGSLTDQATVNVTVNAVNDTPVVE
;
A
#
# COMPACT_ATOMS: atom_id res chain seq x y z
N LYS A 1 -28.52 37.67 -6.11
CA LYS A 1 -27.77 36.99 -5.06
C LYS A 1 -26.60 36.28 -5.70
N VAL A 2 -25.39 36.63 -5.32
CA VAL A 2 -24.15 36.11 -5.88
C VAL A 2 -23.38 35.38 -4.78
N VAL A 3 -22.88 34.18 -5.07
CA VAL A 3 -22.03 33.40 -4.20
C VAL A 3 -20.59 33.46 -4.75
N SER A 4 -19.64 33.73 -3.89
CA SER A 4 -18.20 33.74 -4.23
C SER A 4 -17.39 33.14 -3.06
N LEU A 5 -16.12 32.85 -3.33
CA LEU A 5 -15.22 32.32 -2.31
C LEU A 5 -14.38 33.44 -1.69
N ASP A 6 -14.13 33.34 -0.40
CA ASP A 6 -13.13 34.17 0.25
C ASP A 6 -11.74 33.60 -0.01
N THR A 7 -10.98 34.23 -0.88
CA THR A 7 -9.63 33.77 -1.27
C THR A 7 -8.60 33.86 -0.14
N ASN A 8 -8.90 34.54 0.95
CA ASN A 8 -8.01 34.66 2.11
C ASN A 8 -8.25 33.54 3.15
N ASN A 9 -9.44 32.89 3.09
CA ASN A 9 -9.85 31.87 4.02
C ASN A 9 -10.34 30.63 3.26
N GLY A 10 -9.51 30.16 2.35
CA GLY A 10 -9.74 28.92 1.61
C GLY A 10 -9.36 27.67 2.42
N PRO A 11 -9.70 26.47 1.93
CA PRO A 11 -9.36 25.22 2.60
C PRO A 11 -7.85 24.97 2.58
N ALA A 12 -7.34 24.37 3.65
CA ALA A 12 -5.92 24.04 3.78
C ALA A 12 -5.58 22.71 3.07
N ASN A 13 -6.54 21.80 2.99
CA ASN A 13 -6.33 20.42 2.54
C ASN A 13 -7.27 19.99 1.42
N GLY A 14 -7.69 20.93 0.59
CA GLY A 14 -8.58 20.67 -0.52
C GLY A 14 -8.74 21.86 -1.44
N THR A 15 -9.68 21.74 -2.34
CA THR A 15 -10.11 22.81 -3.26
C THR A 15 -11.60 23.05 -3.16
N VAL A 16 -12.02 24.28 -3.43
CA VAL A 16 -13.42 24.68 -3.42
C VAL A 16 -13.74 25.39 -4.73
N SER A 17 -14.90 25.08 -5.30
CA SER A 17 -15.43 25.77 -6.48
C SER A 17 -16.88 26.17 -6.28
N VAL A 18 -17.28 27.28 -6.89
CA VAL A 18 -18.69 27.70 -6.96
C VAL A 18 -19.29 27.19 -8.27
N ASN A 19 -20.40 26.49 -8.16
CA ASN A 19 -21.10 25.92 -9.30
C ASN A 19 -22.05 26.96 -9.94
N PRO A 20 -22.47 26.78 -11.21
CA PRO A 20 -23.36 27.71 -11.89
C PRO A 20 -24.73 27.91 -11.21
N ASP A 21 -25.19 26.95 -10.44
CA ASP A 21 -26.44 27.02 -9.67
C ASP A 21 -26.29 27.75 -8.33
N GLY A 22 -25.07 28.18 -7.98
CA GLY A 22 -24.76 28.85 -6.72
C GLY A 22 -24.41 27.92 -5.58
N SER A 23 -24.37 26.61 -5.79
CA SER A 23 -23.82 25.65 -4.83
C SER A 23 -22.30 25.67 -4.81
N VAL A 24 -21.71 25.09 -3.76
CA VAL A 24 -20.27 25.03 -3.58
C VAL A 24 -19.84 23.58 -3.50
N THR A 25 -18.78 23.22 -4.25
CA THR A 25 -18.18 21.89 -4.21
C THR A 25 -16.82 21.97 -3.53
N TYR A 26 -16.64 21.17 -2.47
CA TYR A 26 -15.35 20.94 -1.82
C TYR A 26 -14.78 19.59 -2.29
N THR A 27 -13.52 19.57 -2.65
CA THR A 27 -12.78 18.38 -3.04
C THR A 27 -11.55 18.25 -2.15
N PRO A 28 -11.46 17.24 -1.27
CA PRO A 28 -10.27 17.03 -0.46
C PRO A 28 -9.05 16.67 -1.32
N ASN A 29 -7.86 16.97 -0.82
CA ASN A 29 -6.63 16.45 -1.40
C ASN A 29 -6.57 14.93 -1.25
N ASP A 30 -5.82 14.27 -2.13
CA ASP A 30 -5.64 12.83 -2.10
C ASP A 30 -5.16 12.37 -0.72
N ASN A 31 -5.79 11.33 -0.20
CA ASN A 31 -5.50 10.71 1.10
C ASN A 31 -5.67 11.64 2.33
N PHE A 32 -6.25 12.82 2.16
CA PHE A 32 -6.56 13.68 3.29
C PHE A 32 -7.78 13.16 4.04
N HIS A 33 -7.66 13.08 5.35
CA HIS A 33 -8.76 12.89 6.30
C HIS A 33 -8.60 13.84 7.49
N GLY A 34 -9.68 14.15 8.15
CA GLY A 34 -9.72 15.11 9.26
C GLY A 34 -10.60 16.31 8.94
N THR A 35 -10.43 17.38 9.70
CA THR A 35 -11.24 18.59 9.54
C THR A 35 -10.56 19.61 8.65
N ASP A 36 -11.33 20.23 7.79
CA ASP A 36 -10.94 21.38 6.97
C ASP A 36 -12.04 22.43 7.02
N SER A 37 -11.76 23.62 6.57
CA SER A 37 -12.74 24.72 6.56
C SER A 37 -12.47 25.69 5.42
N PHE A 38 -13.52 26.33 4.95
CA PHE A 38 -13.43 27.43 4.01
C PHE A 38 -14.54 28.44 4.26
N THR A 39 -14.34 29.68 3.80
CA THR A 39 -15.33 30.76 3.92
C THR A 39 -15.86 31.10 2.54
N TYR A 40 -17.17 31.23 2.42
CA TYR A 40 -17.82 31.75 1.23
C TYR A 40 -18.56 33.06 1.55
N ILE A 41 -18.82 33.85 0.51
CA ILE A 41 -19.40 35.18 0.59
C ILE A 41 -20.72 35.16 -0.21
N VAL A 42 -21.78 35.65 0.43
CA VAL A 42 -23.04 35.88 -0.25
C VAL A 42 -23.30 37.38 -0.36
N THR A 43 -23.46 37.86 -1.58
CA THR A 43 -23.74 39.28 -1.83
C THR A 43 -25.14 39.46 -2.42
N SER A 44 -25.93 40.35 -1.83
CA SER A 44 -27.26 40.73 -2.28
C SER A 44 -27.53 42.20 -2.01
N GLY A 45 -27.94 42.96 -3.02
CA GLY A 45 -28.26 44.37 -2.86
C GLY A 45 -27.09 45.24 -2.38
N GLY A 46 -25.85 44.90 -2.72
CA GLY A 46 -24.63 45.61 -2.29
C GLY A 46 -24.16 45.26 -0.87
N VAL A 47 -24.82 44.34 -0.19
CA VAL A 47 -24.44 43.84 1.16
C VAL A 47 -23.83 42.44 1.02
N SER A 48 -22.70 42.23 1.65
CA SER A 48 -21.99 40.94 1.67
C SER A 48 -21.97 40.35 3.08
N GLU A 49 -22.22 39.04 3.16
CA GLU A 49 -22.12 38.25 4.38
C GLU A 49 -21.13 37.11 4.18
N PHE A 50 -20.32 36.84 5.19
CA PHE A 50 -19.31 35.80 5.22
C PHE A 50 -19.80 34.60 6.05
N THR A 51 -19.62 33.41 5.55
CA THR A 51 -20.00 32.22 6.27
C THR A 51 -18.92 31.15 6.13
N THR A 52 -18.53 30.54 7.26
CA THR A 52 -17.54 29.48 7.30
C THR A 52 -18.24 28.11 7.22
N VAL A 53 -17.73 27.25 6.38
CA VAL A 53 -18.13 25.83 6.29
C VAL A 53 -17.03 24.99 6.90
N ASN A 54 -17.36 24.17 7.89
CA ASN A 54 -16.47 23.15 8.42
C ASN A 54 -16.77 21.84 7.71
N VAL A 55 -15.73 21.19 7.20
CA VAL A 55 -15.82 19.91 6.50
C VAL A 55 -15.11 18.86 7.31
N ASP A 56 -15.78 17.76 7.57
CA ASP A 56 -15.20 16.58 8.22
C ASP A 56 -15.03 15.48 7.17
N VAL A 57 -13.78 15.17 6.84
CA VAL A 57 -13.42 14.15 5.86
C VAL A 57 -13.08 12.89 6.62
N THR A 58 -13.91 11.86 6.48
CA THR A 58 -13.72 10.57 7.14
C THR A 58 -12.63 9.75 6.43
N PRO A 59 -11.76 9.06 7.19
CA PRO A 59 -10.75 8.20 6.59
C PRO A 59 -11.38 6.98 5.89
N VAL A 60 -10.77 6.56 4.79
CA VAL A 60 -11.08 5.32 4.08
C VAL A 60 -9.78 4.54 3.99
N ASN A 61 -9.81 3.26 4.38
CA ASN A 61 -8.64 2.39 4.36
C ASN A 61 -8.20 2.11 2.92
N ASP A 62 -6.95 2.38 2.61
CA ASP A 62 -6.29 2.01 1.35
C ASP A 62 -5.61 0.64 1.49
N ALA A 63 -5.43 -0.08 0.40
CA ALA A 63 -4.71 -1.35 0.41
C ALA A 63 -3.20 -1.12 0.53
N PRO A 64 -2.47 -2.06 1.16
CA PRO A 64 -1.03 -2.01 1.16
C PRO A 64 -0.46 -2.11 -0.27
N VAL A 65 0.78 -1.71 -0.44
CA VAL A 65 1.53 -1.84 -1.69
C VAL A 65 2.70 -2.79 -1.44
N ALA A 66 2.58 -4.00 -1.98
CA ALA A 66 3.63 -5.00 -1.95
C ALA A 66 4.63 -4.79 -3.10
N LYS A 67 5.92 -5.00 -2.83
CA LYS A 67 6.99 -4.91 -3.83
C LYS A 67 7.77 -6.19 -3.91
N ASP A 68 8.18 -6.52 -5.13
CA ASP A 68 8.96 -7.71 -5.39
C ASP A 68 10.32 -7.69 -4.67
N ASP A 69 10.74 -8.88 -4.26
CA ASP A 69 12.00 -9.12 -3.57
C ASP A 69 12.87 -10.12 -4.33
N THR A 70 14.11 -10.21 -3.92
CA THR A 70 15.06 -11.21 -4.42
C THR A 70 15.80 -11.85 -3.26
N ALA A 71 16.18 -13.11 -3.43
CA ALA A 71 17.02 -13.85 -2.49
C ALA A 71 17.93 -14.81 -3.23
N VAL A 72 18.96 -15.27 -2.55
CA VAL A 72 19.93 -16.25 -3.08
C VAL A 72 20.16 -17.30 -2.01
N THR A 73 20.17 -18.55 -2.40
CA THR A 73 20.60 -19.66 -1.56
C THR A 73 21.28 -20.74 -2.42
N ASP A 74 21.91 -21.71 -1.78
CA ASP A 74 22.42 -22.90 -2.43
C ASP A 74 21.35 -24.01 -2.42
N GLU A 75 21.47 -24.96 -3.35
CA GLU A 75 20.57 -26.12 -3.32
C GLU A 75 20.66 -26.84 -1.96
N ASP A 76 19.56 -27.43 -1.55
CA ASP A 76 19.39 -28.14 -0.26
C ASP A 76 19.60 -27.25 0.98
N THR A 77 19.65 -25.91 0.81
CA THR A 77 19.88 -24.95 1.91
C THR A 77 18.67 -24.02 2.05
N PRO A 78 17.97 -24.04 3.20
CA PRO A 78 16.87 -23.09 3.45
C PRO A 78 17.39 -21.65 3.57
N VAL A 79 16.55 -20.70 3.18
CA VAL A 79 16.81 -19.26 3.31
C VAL A 79 15.63 -18.54 3.95
N THR A 80 15.93 -17.64 4.87
CA THR A 80 14.93 -16.75 5.48
C THR A 80 14.93 -15.41 4.75
N ILE A 81 13.74 -14.97 4.33
CA ILE A 81 13.56 -13.78 3.52
C ILE A 81 12.62 -12.82 4.25
N ASP A 82 13.12 -11.61 4.53
CA ASP A 82 12.32 -10.54 5.13
C ASP A 82 11.76 -9.66 4.00
N VAL A 83 10.50 -9.87 3.65
CA VAL A 83 9.87 -9.22 2.50
C VAL A 83 9.16 -7.89 2.86
N LEU A 84 8.78 -7.69 4.12
CA LEU A 84 7.99 -6.54 4.53
C LEU A 84 8.71 -5.18 4.52
N PRO A 85 10.04 -5.07 4.64
CA PRO A 85 10.72 -3.77 4.73
C PRO A 85 10.56 -2.84 3.53
N ASN A 86 10.27 -3.35 2.34
CA ASN A 86 10.04 -2.55 1.13
C ASN A 86 8.55 -2.39 0.80
N ASP A 87 7.68 -3.08 1.51
CA ASP A 87 6.22 -2.93 1.39
C ASP A 87 5.76 -1.70 2.17
N THR A 88 4.72 -1.05 1.69
CA THR A 88 4.23 0.20 2.26
C THR A 88 2.72 0.21 2.40
N ASP A 89 2.26 1.02 3.35
CA ASP A 89 0.85 1.35 3.53
C ASP A 89 0.71 2.86 3.70
N ILE A 90 -0.19 3.48 2.94
CA ILE A 90 -0.34 4.94 2.98
C ILE A 90 -1.03 5.43 4.24
N ASP A 91 -1.84 4.58 4.87
CA ASP A 91 -2.52 4.86 6.14
C ASP A 91 -1.59 4.65 7.34
N GLY A 92 -0.44 4.03 7.11
CA GLY A 92 0.54 3.72 8.15
C GLY A 92 0.18 2.48 8.97
N ASP A 93 -0.66 1.62 8.43
CA ASP A 93 -1.07 0.40 9.09
C ASP A 93 0.08 -0.62 9.18
N THR A 94 0.02 -1.47 10.20
CA THR A 94 1.02 -2.52 10.40
C THR A 94 0.78 -3.65 9.42
N LEU A 95 1.77 -3.92 8.57
CA LEU A 95 1.71 -4.97 7.58
C LEU A 95 2.15 -6.32 8.14
N ARG A 96 1.53 -7.38 7.62
CA ARG A 96 1.92 -8.76 7.90
C ARG A 96 1.75 -9.62 6.66
N ILE A 97 2.48 -10.73 6.58
CA ILE A 97 2.29 -11.73 5.54
C ILE A 97 1.05 -12.56 5.89
N ASP A 98 0.10 -12.61 4.97
CA ASP A 98 -1.12 -13.40 5.11
C ASP A 98 -0.93 -14.83 4.59
N SER A 99 -0.28 -14.97 3.43
CA SER A 99 -0.03 -16.27 2.80
C SER A 99 1.18 -16.21 1.89
N ALA A 100 1.73 -17.38 1.56
CA ALA A 100 2.79 -17.54 0.58
C ALA A 100 2.68 -18.90 -0.10
N SER A 101 3.12 -18.97 -1.34
CA SER A 101 3.15 -20.20 -2.11
C SER A 101 4.34 -20.24 -3.08
N VAL A 102 4.79 -21.42 -3.41
CA VAL A 102 5.82 -21.70 -4.41
C VAL A 102 5.45 -23.00 -5.14
N PRO A 103 5.75 -23.14 -6.43
CA PRO A 103 5.57 -24.42 -7.12
C PRO A 103 6.30 -25.55 -6.40
N SER A 104 5.64 -26.69 -6.20
CA SER A 104 6.17 -27.80 -5.40
C SER A 104 7.46 -28.42 -5.95
N GLU A 105 7.67 -28.33 -7.26
CA GLU A 105 8.90 -28.75 -7.93
C GLU A 105 10.10 -27.84 -7.63
N GLN A 106 9.85 -26.62 -7.17
CA GLN A 106 10.89 -25.66 -6.82
C GLN A 106 11.25 -25.70 -5.34
N GLY A 107 10.31 -26.06 -4.48
CA GLY A 107 10.53 -26.14 -3.05
C GLY A 107 9.28 -25.97 -2.22
N THR A 108 9.49 -25.56 -0.97
CA THR A 108 8.43 -25.25 -0.01
C THR A 108 8.69 -23.88 0.63
N VAL A 109 7.63 -23.20 1.04
CA VAL A 109 7.71 -21.93 1.75
C VAL A 109 6.81 -21.98 2.98
N GLU A 110 7.33 -21.44 4.09
CA GLU A 110 6.62 -21.29 5.35
C GLU A 110 6.74 -19.84 5.85
N ILE A 111 5.73 -19.40 6.60
CA ILE A 111 5.77 -18.11 7.29
C ILE A 111 6.20 -18.38 8.73
N VAL A 112 7.36 -17.85 9.11
CA VAL A 112 7.94 -18.03 10.46
C VAL A 112 8.38 -16.67 11.00
N ASP A 113 7.86 -16.28 12.16
CA ASP A 113 8.18 -15.00 12.81
C ASP A 113 8.02 -13.79 11.88
N GLY A 114 6.97 -13.79 11.04
CA GLY A 114 6.67 -12.71 10.11
C GLY A 114 7.58 -12.64 8.88
N LYS A 115 8.38 -13.68 8.62
CA LYS A 115 9.27 -13.80 7.47
C LYS A 115 8.97 -15.06 6.67
N LEU A 116 9.43 -15.11 5.44
CA LEU A 116 9.35 -16.31 4.61
C LEU A 116 10.58 -17.17 4.84
N VAL A 117 10.36 -18.47 5.03
CA VAL A 117 11.44 -19.48 5.01
C VAL A 117 11.22 -20.36 3.79
N PHE A 118 12.08 -20.24 2.82
CA PHE A 118 12.07 -21.05 1.60
C PHE A 118 13.07 -22.19 1.71
N THR A 119 12.62 -23.41 1.44
CA THR A 119 13.45 -24.61 1.36
C THR A 119 13.41 -25.12 -0.07
N PRO A 120 14.53 -25.09 -0.81
CA PRO A 120 14.58 -25.67 -2.17
C PRO A 120 14.19 -27.13 -2.16
N ALA A 121 13.53 -27.59 -3.23
CA ALA A 121 13.31 -29.00 -3.46
C ALA A 121 14.66 -29.73 -3.61
N GLU A 122 14.70 -31.00 -3.26
CA GLU A 122 15.92 -31.80 -3.33
C GLU A 122 16.55 -31.70 -4.73
N ASN A 123 17.84 -31.35 -4.77
CA ASN A 123 18.63 -31.17 -6.01
C ASN A 123 18.06 -30.13 -7.00
N PHE A 124 17.13 -29.26 -6.55
CA PHE A 124 16.66 -28.16 -7.39
C PHE A 124 17.70 -27.04 -7.40
N ASN A 125 18.05 -26.58 -8.59
CA ASN A 125 18.82 -25.35 -8.80
C ASN A 125 18.21 -24.55 -9.96
N GLY A 126 18.47 -23.24 -9.96
CA GLY A 126 17.86 -22.30 -10.89
C GLY A 126 17.00 -21.29 -10.17
N ASP A 127 16.07 -20.67 -10.88
CA ASP A 127 15.21 -19.63 -10.33
C ASP A 127 13.92 -20.22 -9.78
N ALA A 128 13.62 -19.93 -8.53
CA ALA A 128 12.35 -20.21 -7.90
C ALA A 128 11.55 -18.92 -7.73
N GLU A 129 10.25 -18.98 -7.88
CA GLU A 129 9.34 -17.86 -7.70
C GLU A 129 8.35 -18.15 -6.60
N ILE A 130 8.44 -17.38 -5.52
CA ILE A 130 7.47 -17.39 -4.42
C ILE A 130 6.48 -16.25 -4.66
N THR A 131 5.18 -16.53 -4.54
CA THR A 131 4.14 -15.50 -4.46
C THR A 131 3.73 -15.34 -3.01
N TYR A 132 3.73 -14.12 -2.49
CA TYR A 132 3.23 -13.83 -1.15
C TYR A 132 2.15 -12.76 -1.17
N THR A 133 1.27 -12.82 -0.18
CA THR A 133 0.21 -11.86 0.04
C THR A 133 0.48 -11.11 1.34
N VAL A 134 0.52 -9.78 1.26
CA VAL A 134 0.61 -8.91 2.43
C VAL A 134 -0.77 -8.34 2.76
N THR A 135 -1.04 -8.11 4.02
CA THR A 135 -2.30 -7.51 4.50
C THR A 135 -2.04 -6.44 5.55
N ASP A 136 -2.87 -5.41 5.55
CA ASP A 136 -2.99 -4.40 6.59
C ASP A 136 -3.95 -4.83 7.72
N GLY A 137 -4.61 -5.98 7.55
CA GLY A 137 -5.66 -6.50 8.42
C GLY A 137 -7.07 -6.43 7.83
N SER A 138 -7.25 -5.67 6.75
CA SER A 138 -8.53 -5.48 6.06
C SER A 138 -8.43 -5.73 4.56
N LEU A 139 -7.40 -5.21 3.94
CA LEU A 139 -7.12 -5.33 2.50
C LEU A 139 -5.79 -6.03 2.28
N THR A 140 -5.54 -6.42 1.04
CA THR A 140 -4.36 -7.20 0.67
C THR A 140 -3.76 -6.74 -0.64
N ASP A 141 -2.46 -7.01 -0.82
CA ASP A 141 -1.76 -6.93 -2.09
C ASP A 141 -0.79 -8.12 -2.22
N GLN A 142 -0.32 -8.38 -3.42
CA GLN A 142 0.57 -9.50 -3.72
C GLN A 142 1.84 -9.03 -4.40
N ALA A 143 2.94 -9.73 -4.09
CA ALA A 143 4.20 -9.57 -4.78
C ALA A 143 4.93 -10.91 -4.88
N THR A 144 6.06 -10.92 -5.56
CA THR A 144 6.86 -12.12 -5.78
C THR A 144 8.25 -11.98 -5.18
N VAL A 145 8.83 -13.11 -4.81
CA VAL A 145 10.24 -13.22 -4.47
C VAL A 145 10.89 -14.14 -5.51
N ASN A 146 11.86 -13.60 -6.22
CA ASN A 146 12.73 -14.40 -7.09
C ASN A 146 13.91 -14.91 -6.28
N VAL A 147 13.99 -16.22 -6.09
CA VAL A 147 15.09 -16.88 -5.37
C VAL A 147 15.99 -17.55 -6.38
N THR A 148 17.25 -17.15 -6.41
CA THR A 148 18.29 -17.85 -7.18
C THR A 148 18.86 -18.96 -6.33
N VAL A 149 18.68 -20.20 -6.75
CA VAL A 149 19.22 -21.39 -6.10
C VAL A 149 20.43 -21.85 -6.86
N ASN A 150 21.61 -21.72 -6.24
CA ASN A 150 22.87 -22.11 -6.85
C ASN A 150 23.07 -23.62 -6.77
N ALA A 151 23.60 -24.21 -7.84
CA ALA A 151 24.00 -25.60 -7.84
C ALA A 151 25.19 -25.82 -6.89
N VAL A 152 25.13 -26.91 -6.13
CA VAL A 152 26.22 -27.40 -5.28
C VAL A 152 26.71 -28.74 -5.82
N ASN A 153 28.03 -28.91 -5.86
CA ASN A 153 28.61 -30.16 -6.35
C ASN A 153 28.40 -31.28 -5.33
N ASP A 154 27.56 -32.25 -5.69
CA ASP A 154 27.34 -33.42 -4.86
C ASP A 154 28.53 -34.39 -4.94
N THR A 155 28.84 -35.04 -3.83
CA THR A 155 29.85 -36.08 -3.81
C THR A 155 29.36 -37.28 -4.57
N PRO A 156 30.16 -37.89 -5.47
CA PRO A 156 29.82 -39.09 -6.17
C PRO A 156 29.51 -40.23 -5.19
N VAL A 157 28.36 -40.86 -5.36
CA VAL A 157 28.04 -42.10 -4.62
C VAL A 157 28.66 -43.26 -5.37
N VAL A 158 29.58 -43.94 -4.70
CA VAL A 158 30.17 -45.15 -5.23
C VAL A 158 29.23 -46.32 -4.88
N GLU A 159 28.68 -46.98 -5.88
CA GLU A 159 27.94 -48.23 -5.70
C GLU A 159 28.88 -49.45 -5.63
#